data_ac82eab6b6551441526c76cd9118496a
#
_entry.id   ac82eab6b6551441526c76cd9118496a
#
_cell.length_a   1.000
_cell.length_b   1.000
_cell.length_c   1.000
_cell.angle_alpha   90.00
_cell.angle_beta   90.00
_cell.angle_gamma   90.00
#
_symmetry.space_group_name_H-M   'P 1'
#
loop_
_entity.id
_entity.type
_entity.pdbx_description
1 polymer ?
#
loop_
_entity_poly.entity_id
_entity_poly.type
_entity_poly.pdbx_seq_one_letter_code
_entity_poly.pdbx_strand_id
1 'polypeptide(L)'
;MDLTQTDWSNNSKSKPSNVIIDVRTPQEFNDGFIRNAVNINIYDSNDFIEKVKSFSKKDEIYLYCKSGARSSAACQIMGQLGFENVYNLEGGITDWNGELMK
;
A
#
# COMPACT_ATOMS: atom_id res chain seq x y z
N MET A 1 5.10 -3.33 9.19
CA MET A 1 4.30 -4.21 10.08
C MET A 1 3.15 -4.83 9.29
N ASP A 2 2.98 -6.13 9.42
CA ASP A 2 1.87 -6.81 8.75
C ASP A 2 0.61 -6.70 9.58
N LEU A 3 -0.50 -6.40 8.94
CA LEU A 3 -1.81 -6.34 9.59
C LEU A 3 -2.77 -7.32 8.91
N THR A 4 -3.67 -7.89 9.70
CA THR A 4 -4.79 -8.67 9.14
C THR A 4 -5.66 -7.77 8.28
N GLN A 5 -6.43 -8.37 7.39
CA GLN A 5 -7.33 -7.62 6.52
C GLN A 5 -8.28 -6.73 7.31
N THR A 6 -8.83 -7.24 8.41
CA THR A 6 -9.76 -6.48 9.25
C THR A 6 -9.09 -5.24 9.82
N ASP A 7 -7.91 -5.39 10.45
CA ASP A 7 -7.20 -4.27 11.07
C ASP A 7 -6.71 -3.28 10.03
N TRP A 8 -6.13 -3.78 8.93
CA TRP A 8 -5.64 -2.94 7.85
C TRP A 8 -6.78 -2.10 7.27
N SER A 9 -7.92 -2.73 7.00
CA SER A 9 -9.08 -2.03 6.43
C SER A 9 -9.63 -0.98 7.39
N ASN A 10 -9.84 -1.35 8.64
CA ASN A 10 -10.40 -0.42 9.62
C ASN A 10 -9.47 0.76 9.89
N ASN A 11 -8.18 0.48 10.04
CA ASN A 11 -7.21 1.52 10.37
C ASN A 11 -6.97 2.45 9.19
N SER A 12 -6.94 1.92 7.96
CA SER A 12 -6.71 2.75 6.78
C SER A 12 -7.82 3.77 6.56
N LYS A 13 -9.02 3.48 7.03
CA LYS A 13 -10.18 4.37 6.90
C LYS A 13 -10.34 5.34 8.06
N SER A 14 -9.53 5.21 9.10
CA SER A 14 -9.76 5.93 10.37
C SER A 14 -9.50 7.42 10.28
N LYS A 15 -8.69 7.87 9.32
CA LYS A 15 -8.36 9.29 9.12
C LYS A 15 -8.31 9.63 7.64
N PRO A 16 -8.80 10.81 7.24
CA PRO A 16 -8.72 11.22 5.83
C PRO A 16 -7.29 11.39 5.32
N SER A 17 -6.33 11.62 6.19
CA SER A 17 -4.92 11.80 5.81
C SER A 17 -4.18 10.49 5.57
N ASN A 18 -4.79 9.34 5.90
CA ASN A 18 -4.15 8.04 5.68
C ASN A 18 -4.02 7.76 4.19
N VAL A 19 -2.91 7.15 3.81
CA VAL A 19 -2.57 6.88 2.42
C VAL A 19 -2.64 5.38 2.16
N ILE A 20 -3.28 4.99 1.06
CA ILE A 20 -3.31 3.59 0.61
C ILE A 20 -2.53 3.51 -0.70
N ILE A 21 -1.52 2.64 -0.75
CA ILE A 21 -0.67 2.47 -1.94
C ILE A 21 -0.79 1.05 -2.46
N ASP A 22 -1.19 0.93 -3.73
CA ASP A 22 -1.14 -0.33 -4.49
C ASP A 22 0.22 -0.36 -5.20
N VAL A 23 1.09 -1.28 -4.82
CA VAL A 23 2.45 -1.33 -5.36
C VAL A 23 2.58 -2.29 -6.55
N ARG A 24 1.45 -2.76 -7.09
CA ARG A 24 1.42 -3.64 -8.25
C ARG A 24 1.67 -2.87 -9.55
N THR A 25 1.73 -3.60 -10.65
CA THR A 25 1.85 -2.97 -11.98
C THR A 25 0.56 -2.22 -12.33
N PRO A 26 0.64 -1.24 -13.26
CA PRO A 26 -0.57 -0.55 -13.72
C PRO A 26 -1.62 -1.47 -14.32
N GLN A 27 -1.21 -2.54 -15.01
CA GLN A 27 -2.15 -3.51 -15.56
C GLN A 27 -2.94 -4.22 -14.47
N GLU A 28 -2.25 -4.66 -13.43
CA GLU A 28 -2.93 -5.29 -12.28
C GLU A 28 -3.89 -4.31 -11.62
N PHE A 29 -3.46 -3.07 -11.43
CA PHE A 29 -4.29 -2.02 -10.83
C PHE A 29 -5.56 -1.79 -11.64
N ASN A 30 -5.43 -1.73 -12.96
CA ASN A 30 -6.58 -1.49 -13.84
C ASN A 30 -7.59 -2.64 -13.83
N ASP A 31 -7.17 -3.84 -13.45
CA ASP A 31 -8.06 -5.00 -13.34
C ASP A 31 -8.89 -5.00 -12.06
N GLY A 32 -8.60 -4.11 -11.13
CA GLY A 32 -9.34 -3.98 -9.88
C GLY A 32 -8.41 -3.54 -8.77
N PHE A 33 -8.87 -2.61 -7.94
CA PHE A 33 -8.05 -2.05 -6.86
C PHE A 33 -8.92 -1.71 -5.65
N ILE A 34 -8.29 -1.58 -4.50
CA ILE A 34 -8.97 -1.20 -3.26
C ILE A 34 -9.28 0.30 -3.31
N ARG A 35 -10.48 0.69 -2.88
CA ARG A 35 -10.95 2.08 -2.89
C ARG A 35 -9.91 3.01 -2.27
N ASN A 36 -9.69 4.14 -2.93
CA ASN A 36 -8.75 5.20 -2.53
C ASN A 36 -7.28 4.87 -2.71
N ALA A 37 -6.94 3.70 -3.28
CA ALA A 37 -5.55 3.34 -3.50
C ALA A 37 -4.93 4.19 -4.61
N VAL A 38 -3.69 4.59 -4.38
CA VAL A 38 -2.82 5.21 -5.40
C VAL A 38 -1.90 4.13 -5.92
N ASN A 39 -1.79 4.00 -7.23
CA ASN A 39 -0.90 2.99 -7.82
C ASN A 39 0.52 3.55 -7.96
N ILE A 40 1.47 2.93 -7.27
CA ILE A 40 2.89 3.26 -7.38
C ILE A 40 3.65 1.93 -7.53
N ASN A 41 4.03 1.59 -8.75
CA ASN A 41 4.61 0.30 -9.10
C ASN A 41 6.01 0.13 -8.49
N ILE A 42 6.18 -0.87 -7.60
CA ILE A 42 7.47 -1.10 -6.95
C ILE A 42 8.54 -1.61 -7.92
N TYR A 43 8.14 -2.22 -9.04
CA TYR A 43 9.12 -2.69 -10.03
C TYR A 43 9.87 -1.54 -10.71
N ASP A 44 9.27 -0.36 -10.73
CA ASP A 44 9.94 0.86 -11.19
C ASP A 44 10.53 1.55 -9.97
N SER A 45 11.63 0.99 -9.45
CA SER A 45 12.11 1.31 -8.12
C SER A 45 12.55 2.77 -7.94
N ASN A 46 13.15 3.38 -8.96
CA ASN A 46 13.55 4.78 -8.86
C ASN A 46 12.33 5.69 -8.80
N ASP A 47 11.35 5.44 -9.65
CA ASP A 47 10.09 6.19 -9.68
C ASP A 47 9.31 5.99 -8.39
N PHE A 48 9.29 4.76 -7.86
CA PHE A 48 8.64 4.46 -6.58
C PHE A 48 9.23 5.33 -5.46
N ILE A 49 10.55 5.35 -5.35
CA ILE A 49 11.24 6.14 -4.31
C ILE A 49 10.91 7.63 -4.44
N GLU A 50 10.94 8.15 -5.67
CA GLU A 50 10.65 9.57 -5.90
C GLU A 50 9.21 9.93 -5.55
N LYS A 51 8.27 9.07 -5.89
CA LYS A 51 6.84 9.33 -5.61
C LYS A 51 6.53 9.26 -4.13
N VAL A 52 7.06 8.26 -3.40
CA VAL A 52 6.75 8.14 -1.98
C VAL A 52 7.38 9.26 -1.14
N LYS A 53 8.43 9.90 -1.64
CA LYS A 53 9.03 11.04 -0.95
C LYS A 53 8.07 12.23 -0.81
N SER A 54 7.03 12.29 -1.61
CA SER A 54 6.04 13.36 -1.53
C SER A 54 5.13 13.26 -0.31
N PHE A 55 5.05 12.08 0.31
CA PHE A 55 4.23 11.89 1.51
C PHE A 55 5.00 12.33 2.75
N SER A 56 4.26 12.78 3.78
CA SER A 56 4.87 13.11 5.06
C SER A 56 5.36 11.85 5.77
N LYS A 57 6.54 11.91 6.37
CA LYS A 57 7.09 10.78 7.14
C LYS A 57 6.22 10.36 8.32
N LYS A 58 5.31 11.22 8.75
CA LYS A 58 4.39 10.96 9.85
C LYS A 58 3.04 10.46 9.41
N ASP A 59 2.76 10.46 8.11
CA ASP A 59 1.52 9.90 7.58
C ASP A 59 1.49 8.39 7.85
N GLU A 60 0.29 7.87 8.05
CA GLU A 60 0.07 6.42 8.12
C GLU A 60 -0.11 5.90 6.70
N ILE A 61 0.76 4.99 6.30
CA ILE A 61 0.81 4.46 4.94
C ILE A 61 0.41 2.99 4.96
N TYR A 62 -0.63 2.65 4.21
CA TYR A 62 -1.17 1.30 4.12
C TYR A 62 -0.90 0.77 2.72
N LEU A 63 -0.10 -0.30 2.62
CA LEU A 63 0.36 -0.83 1.35
C LEU A 63 -0.20 -2.22 1.10
N TYR A 64 -0.41 -2.54 -0.17
CA TYR A 64 -0.77 -3.90 -0.56
C TYR A 64 -0.26 -4.23 -1.96
N CYS A 65 -0.16 -5.52 -2.22
CA CYS A 65 0.12 -6.04 -3.55
C CYS A 65 -0.79 -7.24 -3.80
N LYS A 66 -0.39 -8.17 -4.65
CA LYS A 66 -1.22 -9.33 -4.94
C LYS A 66 -1.30 -10.28 -3.75
N SER A 67 -0.16 -10.67 -3.18
CA SER A 67 -0.10 -11.68 -2.11
C SER A 67 0.62 -11.22 -0.85
N GLY A 68 1.20 -10.03 -0.84
CA GLY A 68 1.88 -9.45 0.32
C GLY A 68 3.39 -9.34 0.21
N ALA A 69 4.03 -10.00 -0.76
CA ALA A 69 5.50 -10.02 -0.86
C ALA A 69 6.08 -8.70 -1.36
N ARG A 70 5.53 -8.16 -2.45
CA ARG A 70 6.00 -6.88 -3.00
C ARG A 70 5.75 -5.74 -2.04
N SER A 71 4.59 -5.74 -1.39
CA SER A 71 4.25 -4.69 -0.45
C SER A 71 5.07 -4.78 0.83
N SER A 72 5.46 -5.98 1.26
CA SER A 72 6.39 -6.15 2.37
C SER A 72 7.73 -5.50 2.05
N ALA A 73 8.25 -5.73 0.83
CA ALA A 73 9.48 -5.08 0.38
C ALA A 73 9.33 -3.56 0.33
N ALA A 74 8.17 -3.07 -0.14
CA ALA A 74 7.89 -1.64 -0.19
C ALA A 74 7.89 -1.03 1.21
N CYS A 75 7.31 -1.71 2.20
CA CYS A 75 7.33 -1.26 3.59
C CYS A 75 8.77 -1.13 4.11
N GLN A 76 9.64 -2.08 3.78
CA GLN A 76 11.05 -2.02 4.18
C GLN A 76 11.74 -0.81 3.57
N ILE A 77 11.54 -0.57 2.29
CA ILE A 77 12.12 0.59 1.60
C ILE A 77 11.65 1.88 2.26
N MET A 78 10.36 2.01 2.50
CA MET A 78 9.80 3.22 3.12
C MET A 78 10.31 3.41 4.54
N GLY A 79 10.46 2.32 5.30
CA GLY A 79 11.06 2.39 6.64
C GLY A 79 12.48 2.94 6.59
N GLN A 80 13.28 2.50 5.62
CA GLN A 80 14.65 3.00 5.43
C GLN A 80 14.67 4.47 5.02
N LEU A 81 13.60 4.95 4.37
CA LEU A 81 13.47 6.37 4.00
C LEU A 81 12.98 7.24 5.15
N GLY A 82 12.69 6.65 6.30
CA GLY A 82 12.29 7.40 7.50
C GLY A 82 10.81 7.41 7.78
N PHE A 83 9.99 6.66 7.05
CA PHE A 83 8.56 6.55 7.34
C PHE A 83 8.36 5.71 8.60
N GLU A 84 7.61 6.24 9.57
CA GLU A 84 7.45 5.59 10.87
C GLU A 84 6.24 4.66 10.92
N ASN A 85 5.23 4.89 10.08
CA ASN A 85 3.94 4.21 10.17
C ASN A 85 3.59 3.57 8.83
N VAL A 86 4.19 2.41 8.54
CA VAL A 86 3.95 1.66 7.30
C VAL A 86 3.38 0.30 7.64
N TYR A 87 2.30 -0.09 6.96
CA TYR A 87 1.54 -1.30 7.26
C TYR A 87 1.26 -2.09 5.99
N ASN A 88 1.55 -3.39 6.05
CA ASN A 88 1.35 -4.31 4.94
C ASN A 88 0.07 -5.12 5.13
N LEU A 89 -0.73 -5.24 4.08
CA LEU A 89 -1.93 -6.08 4.09
C LEU A 89 -1.54 -7.55 3.95
N GLU A 90 -1.70 -8.34 5.01
CA GLU A 90 -1.49 -9.78 4.96
C GLU A 90 -2.38 -10.42 3.90
N GLY A 91 -1.78 -11.28 3.07
CA GLY A 91 -2.51 -11.98 2.02
C GLY A 91 -2.81 -11.16 0.78
N GLY A 92 -2.58 -9.85 0.84
CA GLY A 92 -2.77 -8.96 -0.29
C GLY A 92 -4.20 -8.92 -0.82
N ILE A 93 -4.34 -8.43 -2.06
CA ILE A 93 -5.66 -8.32 -2.69
C ILE A 93 -6.27 -9.70 -3.01
N THR A 94 -5.44 -10.73 -3.12
CA THR A 94 -5.91 -12.11 -3.37
C THR A 94 -6.91 -12.56 -2.30
N ASP A 95 -6.63 -12.23 -1.03
CA ASP A 95 -7.47 -12.63 0.09
C ASP A 95 -8.49 -11.55 0.49
N TRP A 96 -8.52 -10.44 -0.23
CA TRP A 96 -9.38 -9.30 0.09
C TRP A 96 -10.86 -9.64 -0.08
N ASN A 97 -11.65 -9.41 0.97
CA ASN A 97 -13.09 -9.66 0.95
C ASN A 97 -13.91 -8.40 0.73
N GLY A 98 -13.26 -7.25 0.66
CA GLY A 98 -13.95 -5.98 0.47
C GLY A 98 -14.25 -5.70 -0.99
N GLU A 99 -14.80 -4.53 -1.22
CA GLU A 99 -15.16 -4.07 -2.56
C GLU A 99 -13.90 -3.72 -3.36
N LEU A 100 -13.94 -4.00 -4.67
CA LEU A 100 -12.90 -3.59 -5.60
C LEU A 100 -13.45 -2.57 -6.58
N MET A 101 -12.65 -1.56 -6.85
CA MET A 101 -12.93 -0.55 -7.88
C MET A 101 -12.32 -0.98 -9.21
N LYS A 102 -12.82 -0.43 -10.29
CA LYS A 102 -12.25 -0.64 -11.63
C LYS A 102 -12.16 0.66 -12.40
#